data_e467d3aba5a44e2f914455d300d9bd0e
#
_entry.id   e467d3aba5a44e2f914455d300d9bd0e
#
_cell.length_a   1.000
_cell.length_b   1.000
_cell.length_c   1.000
_cell.angle_alpha   90.00
_cell.angle_beta   90.00
_cell.angle_gamma   90.00
#
_symmetry.space_group_name_H-M   'P 1'
#
loop_
_entity.id
_entity.type
_entity.pdbx_description
1 polymer ?
#
loop_
_entity_poly.entity_id
_entity_poly.type
_entity_poly.pdbx_seq_one_letter_code
_entity_poly.pdbx_strand_id
1 'polypeptide(L)'
;TVLSRGLGDVYKRQLLNLAFKIGPALASGCSIIIKPSEESPVSAYLIGKILNDINFPAGVVNIICGEPEIVATTLSKSKIPRLITMIGSTATAKKVYADSSTSIKRLSMELGGNAPFIVFDDADLDAAIDLAIGIKFGNSGQICVAANRFFIHDKIYDTFLKYYLERVKKLKLGFGEDSSPDMGPLILSLIHISEPTRQDRI
;
A
#
# COMPACT_ATOMS: atom_id res chain seq x y z
N THR A 1 -10.46 11.03 8.68
CA THR A 1 -9.07 10.88 9.09
C THR A 1 -8.42 9.73 8.32
N VAL A 2 -7.33 9.99 7.64
CA VAL A 2 -6.55 8.98 6.93
C VAL A 2 -5.20 8.87 7.61
N LEU A 3 -4.91 7.71 8.17
CA LEU A 3 -3.60 7.36 8.69
C LEU A 3 -2.95 6.42 7.69
N SER A 4 -1.89 6.85 7.03
CA SER A 4 -1.16 6.03 6.06
C SER A 4 0.18 5.60 6.63
N ARG A 5 0.35 4.32 6.90
CA ARG A 5 1.64 3.70 7.21
C ARG A 5 1.65 2.29 6.66
N GLY A 6 2.19 2.11 5.47
CA GLY A 6 2.31 0.80 4.86
C GLY A 6 3.72 0.56 4.34
N LEU A 7 4.26 -0.63 4.59
CA LEU A 7 5.59 -1.02 4.13
C LEU A 7 5.71 -1.09 2.60
N GLY A 8 4.62 -1.11 1.87
CA GLY A 8 4.65 -1.25 0.40
C GLY A 8 4.13 -0.05 -0.37
N ASP A 9 3.28 0.78 0.22
CA ASP A 9 2.58 1.86 -0.49
C ASP A 9 3.15 3.25 -0.25
N VAL A 10 4.16 3.35 0.60
CA VAL A 10 4.69 4.62 1.10
C VAL A 10 5.30 5.47 0.00
N TYR A 11 5.73 4.87 -1.12
CA TYR A 11 6.54 5.56 -2.10
C TYR A 11 5.86 5.80 -3.46
N LYS A 12 5.29 4.78 -4.09
CA LYS A 12 4.72 4.92 -5.45
C LYS A 12 3.21 5.18 -5.51
N ARG A 13 2.51 4.95 -4.40
CA ARG A 13 1.03 4.98 -4.38
C ARG A 13 0.45 6.07 -3.49
N GLN A 14 1.24 6.99 -3.00
CA GLN A 14 0.76 8.05 -2.10
C GLN A 14 -0.38 8.85 -2.70
N LEU A 15 -0.22 9.34 -3.93
CA LEU A 15 -1.29 10.09 -4.61
C LEU A 15 -2.52 9.22 -4.83
N LEU A 16 -2.34 7.96 -5.23
CA LEU A 16 -3.44 7.03 -5.42
C LEU A 16 -4.19 6.77 -4.12
N ASN A 17 -3.47 6.48 -3.04
CA ASN A 17 -4.04 6.21 -1.72
C ASN A 17 -4.73 7.44 -1.15
N LEU A 18 -4.18 8.63 -1.36
CA LEU A 18 -4.83 9.89 -1.00
C LEU A 18 -6.11 10.09 -1.81
N ALA A 19 -6.07 9.90 -3.12
CA ALA A 19 -7.23 10.06 -3.99
C ALA A 19 -8.39 9.13 -3.58
N PHE A 20 -8.09 7.86 -3.28
CA PHE A 20 -9.08 6.90 -2.80
C PHE A 20 -9.73 7.27 -1.46
N LYS A 21 -9.12 8.14 -0.68
CA LYS A 21 -9.65 8.57 0.62
C LYS A 21 -10.26 9.96 0.55
N ILE A 22 -9.60 10.90 -0.13
CA ILE A 22 -10.08 12.28 -0.26
C ILE A 22 -11.36 12.34 -1.10
N GLY A 23 -11.37 11.72 -2.27
CA GLY A 23 -12.50 11.76 -3.19
C GLY A 23 -13.82 11.33 -2.54
N PRO A 24 -13.93 10.11 -2.01
CA PRO A 24 -15.15 9.67 -1.34
C PRO A 24 -15.53 10.50 -0.11
N ALA A 25 -14.55 10.98 0.69
CA ALA A 25 -14.83 11.82 1.83
C ALA A 25 -15.47 13.14 1.42
N LEU A 26 -14.92 13.82 0.41
CA LEU A 26 -15.47 15.08 -0.09
C LEU A 26 -16.83 14.87 -0.79
N ALA A 27 -16.97 13.80 -1.58
CA ALA A 27 -18.23 13.47 -2.25
C ALA A 27 -19.38 13.21 -1.24
N SER A 28 -19.05 12.70 -0.06
CA SER A 28 -20.01 12.47 1.04
C SER A 28 -20.19 13.69 1.97
N GLY A 29 -19.57 14.82 1.66
CA GLY A 29 -19.67 16.04 2.47
C GLY A 29 -18.91 15.97 3.81
N CYS A 30 -17.93 15.05 3.92
CA CYS A 30 -17.15 14.90 5.15
C CYS A 30 -15.90 15.75 5.13
N SER A 31 -15.58 16.38 6.27
CA SER A 31 -14.23 16.89 6.50
C SER A 31 -13.25 15.76 6.77
N ILE A 32 -11.99 15.95 6.43
CA ILE A 32 -10.95 14.94 6.52
C ILE A 32 -9.66 15.50 7.15
N ILE A 33 -9.06 14.69 8.01
CA ILE A 33 -7.71 14.93 8.51
C ILE A 33 -6.79 13.85 7.92
N ILE A 34 -5.73 14.27 7.27
CA ILE A 34 -4.75 13.41 6.60
C ILE A 34 -3.45 13.45 7.38
N LYS A 35 -3.00 12.30 7.86
CA LYS A 35 -1.64 12.11 8.34
C LYS A 35 -0.87 11.30 7.29
N PRO A 36 -0.02 11.92 6.47
CA PRO A 36 0.84 11.18 5.55
C PRO A 36 1.91 10.39 6.32
N SER A 37 2.61 9.51 5.60
CA SER A 37 3.82 8.91 6.13
C SER A 37 4.88 9.98 6.35
N GLU A 38 5.63 9.87 7.44
CA GLU A 38 6.79 10.71 7.74
C GLU A 38 7.92 10.54 6.73
N GLU A 39 8.05 9.33 6.15
CA GLU A 39 9.07 9.02 5.15
C GLU A 39 8.82 9.69 3.79
N SER A 40 7.60 10.11 3.51
CA SER A 40 7.23 10.64 2.20
C SER A 40 6.02 11.58 2.25
N PRO A 41 6.07 12.70 2.96
CA PRO A 41 4.93 13.58 3.17
C PRO A 41 4.68 14.54 2.00
N VAL A 42 5.63 14.72 1.09
CA VAL A 42 5.64 15.80 0.09
C VAL A 42 4.40 15.79 -0.79
N SER A 43 3.97 14.63 -1.27
CA SER A 43 2.79 14.53 -2.14
C SER A 43 1.51 15.01 -1.45
N ALA A 44 1.37 14.73 -0.16
CA ALA A 44 0.23 15.23 0.62
C ALA A 44 0.25 16.75 0.78
N TYR A 45 1.42 17.31 1.05
CA TYR A 45 1.59 18.75 1.14
C TYR A 45 1.32 19.48 -0.18
N LEU A 46 1.74 18.89 -1.31
CA LEU A 46 1.43 19.47 -2.62
C LEU A 46 -0.08 19.51 -2.88
N ILE A 47 -0.83 18.47 -2.48
CA ILE A 47 -2.29 18.50 -2.53
C ILE A 47 -2.84 19.61 -1.64
N GLY A 48 -2.32 19.76 -0.41
CA GLY A 48 -2.70 20.85 0.49
C GLY A 48 -2.45 22.22 -0.12
N LYS A 49 -1.29 22.40 -0.78
CA LYS A 49 -0.98 23.65 -1.49
C LYS A 49 -1.98 23.92 -2.62
N ILE A 50 -2.27 22.90 -3.47
CA ILE A 50 -3.24 23.04 -4.57
C ILE A 50 -4.60 23.46 -4.02
N LEU A 51 -5.08 22.83 -2.95
CA LEU A 51 -6.36 23.14 -2.33
C LEU A 51 -6.38 24.59 -1.81
N ASN A 52 -5.27 25.07 -1.23
CA ASN A 52 -5.15 26.45 -0.81
C ASN A 52 -5.15 27.42 -1.99
N ASP A 53 -4.40 27.12 -3.05
CA ASP A 53 -4.28 27.97 -4.24
C ASP A 53 -5.64 28.15 -4.97
N ILE A 54 -6.53 27.18 -4.91
CA ILE A 54 -7.90 27.25 -5.46
C ILE A 54 -8.93 27.80 -4.47
N ASN A 55 -8.50 28.28 -3.30
CA ASN A 55 -9.37 28.76 -2.22
C ASN A 55 -10.40 27.72 -1.77
N PHE A 56 -9.99 26.44 -1.67
CA PHE A 56 -10.89 25.40 -1.17
C PHE A 56 -11.30 25.69 0.29
N PRO A 57 -12.55 25.44 0.70
CA PRO A 57 -13.03 25.84 2.01
C PRO A 57 -12.12 25.36 3.17
N ALA A 58 -11.72 26.31 4.00
CA ALA A 58 -10.82 26.03 5.13
C ALA A 58 -11.44 25.00 6.09
N GLY A 59 -10.61 24.12 6.63
CA GLY A 59 -11.03 23.10 7.59
C GLY A 59 -11.69 21.86 7.00
N VAL A 60 -12.00 21.84 5.71
CA VAL A 60 -12.57 20.65 5.04
C VAL A 60 -11.49 19.59 4.84
N VAL A 61 -10.31 19.96 4.34
CA VAL A 61 -9.15 19.07 4.23
C VAL A 61 -8.03 19.60 5.09
N ASN A 62 -7.56 18.81 6.04
CA ASN A 62 -6.50 19.17 6.96
C ASN A 62 -5.37 18.18 6.86
N ILE A 63 -4.13 18.64 6.71
CA ILE A 63 -2.95 17.79 6.59
C ILE A 63 -2.05 18.06 7.78
N ILE A 64 -1.73 17.00 8.51
CA ILE A 64 -0.87 17.09 9.70
C ILE A 64 0.27 16.10 9.60
N CYS A 65 1.48 16.53 9.92
CA CYS A 65 2.63 15.66 10.13
C CYS A 65 3.07 15.70 11.58
N GLY A 66 3.78 14.69 11.98
CA GLY A 66 4.33 14.57 13.32
C GLY A 66 4.68 13.13 13.64
N GLU A 67 5.22 12.94 14.83
CA GLU A 67 5.57 11.61 15.31
C GLU A 67 4.38 10.64 15.18
N PRO A 68 4.56 9.53 14.45
CA PRO A 68 3.46 8.64 14.09
C PRO A 68 2.64 8.16 15.27
N GLU A 69 3.32 7.78 16.34
CA GLU A 69 2.65 7.22 17.54
C GLU A 69 1.83 8.28 18.26
N ILE A 70 2.35 9.51 18.36
CA ILE A 70 1.66 10.63 19.02
C ILE A 70 0.43 11.03 18.22
N VAL A 71 0.60 11.30 16.93
CA VAL A 71 -0.51 11.76 16.08
C VAL A 71 -1.57 10.68 15.93
N ALA A 72 -1.16 9.42 15.66
CA ALA A 72 -2.10 8.33 15.50
C ALA A 72 -2.90 8.05 16.78
N THR A 73 -2.24 8.01 17.93
CA THR A 73 -2.89 7.80 19.22
C THR A 73 -3.86 8.94 19.55
N THR A 74 -3.46 10.20 19.33
CA THR A 74 -4.32 11.35 19.56
C THR A 74 -5.60 11.29 18.74
N LEU A 75 -5.48 11.01 17.43
CA LEU A 75 -6.64 10.90 16.55
C LEU A 75 -7.50 9.68 16.89
N SER A 76 -6.88 8.55 17.21
CA SER A 76 -7.61 7.32 17.51
C SER A 76 -8.37 7.39 18.82
N LYS A 77 -7.82 8.02 19.85
CA LYS A 77 -8.49 8.21 21.15
C LYS A 77 -9.50 9.36 21.15
N SER A 78 -9.36 10.32 20.25
CA SER A 78 -10.30 11.45 20.16
C SER A 78 -11.72 10.97 19.83
N LYS A 79 -12.72 11.59 20.45
CA LYS A 79 -14.13 11.33 20.17
C LYS A 79 -14.67 12.05 18.93
N ILE A 80 -13.86 12.95 18.33
CA ILE A 80 -14.26 13.79 17.18
C ILE A 80 -14.34 12.98 15.87
N PRO A 81 -13.30 12.23 15.46
CA PRO A 81 -13.37 11.41 14.25
C PRO A 81 -14.42 10.31 14.38
N ARG A 82 -15.33 10.23 13.40
CA ARG A 82 -16.36 9.20 13.34
C ARG A 82 -15.92 7.96 12.55
N LEU A 83 -14.95 8.13 11.66
CA LEU A 83 -14.34 7.09 10.87
C LEU A 83 -12.82 7.28 10.87
N ILE A 84 -12.09 6.20 11.05
CA ILE A 84 -10.66 6.14 10.80
C ILE A 84 -10.41 5.13 9.68
N THR A 85 -9.72 5.57 8.65
CA THR A 85 -9.20 4.68 7.62
C THR A 85 -7.68 4.72 7.67
N MET A 86 -7.04 3.55 7.57
CA MET A 86 -5.60 3.42 7.67
C MET A 86 -5.10 2.46 6.60
N ILE A 87 -3.95 2.77 6.03
CA ILE A 87 -3.16 1.87 5.21
C ILE A 87 -1.87 1.60 5.97
N GLY A 88 -1.56 0.33 6.26
CA GLY A 88 -0.39 0.04 7.05
C GLY A 88 -0.23 -1.40 7.51
N SER A 89 0.62 -1.61 8.51
CA SER A 89 0.87 -2.93 9.07
C SER A 89 -0.27 -3.40 9.97
N THR A 90 -0.47 -4.71 10.04
CA THR A 90 -1.43 -5.33 10.96
C THR A 90 -1.13 -4.96 12.42
N ALA A 91 0.15 -4.84 12.79
CA ALA A 91 0.54 -4.44 14.15
C ALA A 91 0.06 -3.02 14.48
N THR A 92 0.23 -2.06 13.55
CA THR A 92 -0.28 -0.70 13.71
C THR A 92 -1.80 -0.67 13.75
N ALA A 93 -2.47 -1.46 12.90
CA ALA A 93 -3.92 -1.55 12.90
C ALA A 93 -4.47 -2.02 14.27
N LYS A 94 -3.86 -3.04 14.87
CA LYS A 94 -4.24 -3.51 16.22
C LYS A 94 -4.18 -2.40 17.27
N LYS A 95 -3.14 -1.56 17.23
CA LYS A 95 -3.02 -0.39 18.13
C LYS A 95 -4.14 0.62 17.89
N VAL A 96 -4.40 0.95 16.61
CA VAL A 96 -5.47 1.89 16.24
C VAL A 96 -6.85 1.36 16.66
N TYR A 97 -7.10 0.05 16.52
CA TYR A 97 -8.32 -0.58 17.01
C TYR A 97 -8.48 -0.42 18.52
N ALA A 98 -7.44 -0.75 19.28
CA ALA A 98 -7.46 -0.65 20.75
C ALA A 98 -7.70 0.80 21.19
N ASP A 99 -6.97 1.77 20.64
CA ASP A 99 -7.10 3.18 20.96
C ASP A 99 -8.48 3.76 20.57
N SER A 100 -9.09 3.23 19.50
CA SER A 100 -10.39 3.67 19.01
C SER A 100 -11.57 3.22 19.87
N SER A 101 -11.36 2.29 20.79
CA SER A 101 -12.39 1.79 21.72
C SER A 101 -12.94 2.86 22.66
N THR A 102 -12.27 4.02 22.79
CA THR A 102 -12.75 5.16 23.59
C THR A 102 -14.06 5.78 23.07
N SER A 103 -14.42 5.48 21.83
CA SER A 103 -15.70 5.85 21.23
C SER A 103 -16.05 4.87 20.10
N ILE A 104 -17.35 4.76 19.75
CA ILE A 104 -17.79 3.88 18.66
C ILE A 104 -17.45 4.55 17.32
N LYS A 105 -16.26 4.22 16.76
CA LYS A 105 -15.82 4.68 15.44
C LYS A 105 -16.00 3.57 14.41
N ARG A 106 -16.25 3.96 13.17
CA ARG A 106 -16.06 3.05 12.04
C ARG A 106 -14.56 2.96 11.73
N LEU A 107 -14.09 1.76 11.44
CA LEU A 107 -12.70 1.49 11.10
C LEU A 107 -12.63 0.81 9.72
N SER A 108 -11.80 1.34 8.83
CA SER A 108 -11.52 0.78 7.51
C SER A 108 -10.01 0.62 7.38
N MET A 109 -9.54 -0.62 7.41
CA MET A 109 -8.12 -0.93 7.49
C MET A 109 -7.65 -1.62 6.21
N GLU A 110 -6.73 -0.97 5.49
CA GLU A 110 -6.01 -1.53 4.36
C GLU A 110 -4.66 -2.05 4.87
N LEU A 111 -4.48 -3.35 4.88
CA LEU A 111 -3.35 -4.00 5.54
C LEU A 111 -2.56 -4.87 4.56
N GLY A 112 -1.44 -5.42 5.04
CA GLY A 112 -0.69 -6.40 4.29
C GLY A 112 -1.50 -7.66 4.00
N GLY A 113 -1.20 -8.32 2.91
CA GLY A 113 -1.88 -9.52 2.44
C GLY A 113 -0.93 -10.65 2.10
N ASN A 114 -1.51 -11.80 1.79
CA ASN A 114 -0.84 -12.99 1.27
C ASN A 114 -1.65 -13.51 0.07
N ALA A 115 -1.72 -12.69 -0.98
CA ALA A 115 -2.61 -12.90 -2.11
C ALA A 115 -2.30 -14.20 -2.87
N PRO A 116 -3.30 -15.04 -3.19
CA PRO A 116 -3.14 -16.16 -4.10
C PRO A 116 -3.22 -15.69 -5.55
N PHE A 117 -2.45 -16.33 -6.41
CA PHE A 117 -2.54 -16.25 -7.87
C PHE A 117 -2.87 -17.63 -8.39
N ILE A 118 -4.02 -17.80 -9.05
CA ILE A 118 -4.54 -19.12 -9.43
C ILE A 118 -4.65 -19.16 -10.95
N VAL A 119 -4.09 -20.20 -11.57
CA VAL A 119 -4.12 -20.43 -13.01
C VAL A 119 -4.65 -21.83 -13.30
N PHE A 120 -5.78 -21.91 -14.00
CA PHE A 120 -6.37 -23.14 -14.48
C PHE A 120 -5.82 -23.52 -15.86
N ASP A 121 -6.06 -24.77 -16.28
CA ASP A 121 -5.49 -25.35 -17.52
C ASP A 121 -6.07 -24.77 -18.82
N ASP A 122 -7.18 -24.05 -18.74
CA ASP A 122 -7.83 -23.35 -19.86
C ASP A 122 -7.43 -21.87 -19.97
N ALA A 123 -6.53 -21.38 -19.10
CA ALA A 123 -6.08 -20.00 -19.12
C ALA A 123 -5.17 -19.71 -20.33
N ASP A 124 -5.23 -18.47 -20.83
CA ASP A 124 -4.20 -17.94 -21.72
C ASP A 124 -2.88 -17.83 -20.94
N LEU A 125 -1.95 -18.73 -21.26
CA LEU A 125 -0.72 -18.91 -20.50
C LEU A 125 0.21 -17.68 -20.60
N ASP A 126 0.30 -17.05 -21.77
CA ASP A 126 1.14 -15.88 -21.97
C ASP A 126 0.60 -14.67 -21.19
N ALA A 127 -0.69 -14.42 -21.29
CA ALA A 127 -1.35 -13.36 -20.53
C ALA A 127 -1.26 -13.60 -19.02
N ALA A 128 -1.43 -14.83 -18.55
CA ALA A 128 -1.31 -15.21 -17.15
C ALA A 128 0.10 -14.96 -16.61
N ILE A 129 1.15 -15.29 -17.40
CA ILE A 129 2.53 -15.08 -17.00
C ILE A 129 2.87 -13.59 -16.95
N ASP A 130 2.45 -12.80 -17.96
CA ASP A 130 2.67 -11.35 -17.96
C ASP A 130 2.01 -10.68 -16.76
N LEU A 131 0.78 -11.07 -16.45
CA LEU A 131 0.07 -10.59 -15.26
C LEU A 131 0.78 -11.01 -13.97
N ALA A 132 1.25 -12.26 -13.89
CA ALA A 132 1.99 -12.79 -12.75
C ALA A 132 3.28 -11.98 -12.47
N ILE A 133 4.03 -11.66 -13.53
CA ILE A 133 5.22 -10.81 -13.45
C ILE A 133 4.85 -9.40 -12.95
N GLY A 134 3.86 -8.77 -13.57
CA GLY A 134 3.42 -7.42 -13.20
C GLY A 134 2.95 -7.32 -11.75
N ILE A 135 2.15 -8.28 -11.29
CA ILE A 135 1.64 -8.31 -9.90
C ILE A 135 2.75 -8.63 -8.90
N LYS A 136 3.67 -9.55 -9.23
CA LYS A 136 4.71 -9.98 -8.31
C LYS A 136 5.83 -8.96 -8.17
N PHE A 137 6.29 -8.39 -9.27
CA PHE A 137 7.48 -7.55 -9.29
C PHE A 137 7.19 -6.05 -9.41
N GLY A 138 5.96 -5.67 -9.72
CA GLY A 138 5.52 -4.28 -9.69
C GLY A 138 5.84 -3.63 -8.35
N ASN A 139 6.43 -2.43 -8.38
CA ASN A 139 6.91 -1.72 -7.18
C ASN A 139 7.86 -2.56 -6.31
N SER A 140 8.68 -3.42 -6.94
CA SER A 140 9.59 -4.36 -6.27
C SER A 140 8.87 -5.33 -5.31
N GLY A 141 7.63 -5.69 -5.65
CA GLY A 141 6.79 -6.56 -4.82
C GLY A 141 6.20 -5.93 -3.57
N GLN A 142 6.44 -4.65 -3.35
CA GLN A 142 6.01 -3.91 -2.15
C GLN A 142 4.57 -3.39 -2.32
N ILE A 143 3.62 -4.30 -2.56
CA ILE A 143 2.20 -3.99 -2.75
C ILE A 143 1.37 -4.96 -1.92
N CYS A 144 0.29 -4.48 -1.28
CA CYS A 144 -0.62 -5.32 -0.48
C CYS A 144 -1.26 -6.47 -1.27
N VAL A 145 -1.43 -6.29 -2.58
CA VAL A 145 -2.00 -7.30 -3.50
C VAL A 145 -0.92 -8.09 -4.25
N ALA A 146 0.37 -7.94 -3.95
CA ALA A 146 1.42 -8.73 -4.58
C ALA A 146 1.18 -10.22 -4.33
N ALA A 147 1.22 -11.02 -5.39
CA ALA A 147 1.02 -12.45 -5.29
C ALA A 147 2.17 -13.11 -4.52
N ASN A 148 1.85 -13.78 -3.42
CA ASN A 148 2.81 -14.51 -2.59
C ASN A 148 2.64 -16.03 -2.71
N ARG A 149 1.49 -16.49 -3.20
CA ARG A 149 1.17 -17.89 -3.37
C ARG A 149 0.69 -18.11 -4.80
N PHE A 150 1.34 -19.02 -5.51
CA PHE A 150 0.98 -19.38 -6.88
C PHE A 150 0.40 -20.80 -6.90
N PHE A 151 -0.82 -20.93 -7.37
CA PHE A 151 -1.52 -22.20 -7.55
C PHE A 151 -1.74 -22.41 -9.04
N ILE A 152 -0.94 -23.30 -9.62
CA ILE A 152 -0.94 -23.56 -11.06
C ILE A 152 -1.48 -24.97 -11.27
N HIS A 153 -2.42 -25.14 -12.18
CA HIS A 153 -2.97 -26.46 -12.51
C HIS A 153 -1.87 -27.40 -13.04
N ASP A 154 -1.87 -28.66 -12.58
CA ASP A 154 -0.79 -29.63 -12.83
C ASP A 154 -0.45 -29.79 -14.31
N LYS A 155 -1.45 -29.83 -15.20
CA LYS A 155 -1.24 -29.98 -16.65
C LYS A 155 -0.38 -28.89 -17.29
N ILE A 156 -0.36 -27.70 -16.73
CA ILE A 156 0.35 -26.54 -17.28
C ILE A 156 1.52 -26.10 -16.40
N TYR A 157 1.73 -26.72 -15.25
CA TYR A 157 2.70 -26.30 -14.25
C TYR A 157 4.12 -26.15 -14.82
N ASP A 158 4.65 -27.19 -15.46
CA ASP A 158 6.03 -27.17 -15.97
C ASP A 158 6.21 -26.11 -17.07
N THR A 159 5.21 -25.96 -17.94
CA THR A 159 5.22 -24.96 -19.00
C THR A 159 5.14 -23.54 -18.42
N PHE A 160 4.23 -23.33 -17.48
CA PHE A 160 4.13 -22.05 -16.77
C PHE A 160 5.44 -21.70 -16.08
N LEU A 161 6.01 -22.62 -15.29
CA LEU A 161 7.24 -22.40 -14.54
C LEU A 161 8.41 -22.04 -15.45
N LYS A 162 8.56 -22.77 -16.56
CA LYS A 162 9.61 -22.50 -17.56
C LYS A 162 9.53 -21.07 -18.09
N TYR A 163 8.38 -20.68 -18.62
CA TYR A 163 8.22 -19.36 -19.24
C TYR A 163 8.21 -18.23 -18.19
N TYR A 164 7.67 -18.46 -17.01
CA TYR A 164 7.73 -17.51 -15.91
C TYR A 164 9.19 -17.22 -15.52
N LEU A 165 10.02 -18.26 -15.34
CA LEU A 165 11.43 -18.10 -15.02
C LEU A 165 12.21 -17.40 -16.14
N GLU A 166 11.90 -17.68 -17.41
CA GLU A 166 12.52 -16.98 -18.54
C GLU A 166 12.22 -15.48 -18.53
N ARG A 167 11.01 -15.08 -18.14
CA ARG A 167 10.63 -13.67 -18.00
C ARG A 167 11.24 -13.03 -16.78
N VAL A 168 11.25 -13.71 -15.65
CA VAL A 168 11.92 -13.21 -14.42
C VAL A 168 13.40 -12.90 -14.67
N LYS A 169 14.10 -13.78 -15.40
CA LYS A 169 15.53 -13.56 -15.75
C LYS A 169 15.78 -12.35 -16.62
N LYS A 170 14.78 -11.85 -17.33
CA LYS A 170 14.89 -10.66 -18.19
C LYS A 170 14.65 -9.36 -17.43
N LEU A 171 14.14 -9.41 -16.18
CA LEU A 171 13.89 -8.22 -15.38
C LEU A 171 15.20 -7.48 -15.10
N LYS A 172 15.20 -6.20 -15.38
CA LYS A 172 16.33 -5.31 -15.15
C LYS A 172 16.22 -4.70 -13.76
N LEU A 173 17.22 -4.91 -12.95
CA LEU A 173 17.38 -4.24 -11.67
C LEU A 173 18.15 -2.94 -11.88
N GLY A 174 17.72 -1.87 -11.24
CA GLY A 174 18.41 -0.60 -11.37
C GLY A 174 17.96 0.45 -10.36
N PHE A 175 18.66 1.57 -10.40
CA PHE A 175 18.43 2.70 -9.51
C PHE A 175 18.51 4.01 -10.31
N GLY A 176 17.55 4.91 -10.06
CA GLY A 176 17.57 6.25 -10.63
C GLY A 176 17.05 6.37 -12.07
N GLU A 177 17.32 7.50 -12.67
CA GLU A 177 16.70 7.95 -13.93
C GLU A 177 17.30 7.32 -15.20
N ASP A 178 18.53 6.78 -15.11
CA ASP A 178 19.34 6.48 -16.30
C ASP A 178 19.05 5.16 -17.00
N SER A 179 18.24 4.25 -16.44
CA SER A 179 18.12 2.90 -17.01
C SER A 179 16.70 2.35 -17.17
N SER A 180 15.68 3.10 -16.82
CA SER A 180 14.28 2.60 -16.79
C SER A 180 14.21 1.15 -16.26
N PRO A 181 14.61 0.89 -15.03
CA PRO A 181 14.64 -0.46 -14.49
C PRO A 181 13.23 -0.99 -14.30
N ASP A 182 13.06 -2.31 -14.46
CA ASP A 182 11.80 -3.00 -14.15
C ASP A 182 11.56 -3.07 -12.64
N MET A 183 12.64 -3.13 -11.86
CA MET A 183 12.60 -3.14 -10.40
C MET A 183 13.64 -2.16 -9.82
N GLY A 184 13.17 -1.32 -8.91
CA GLY A 184 14.02 -0.42 -8.13
C GLY A 184 14.40 -1.01 -6.76
N PRO A 185 15.07 -0.21 -5.90
CA PRO A 185 15.44 -0.62 -4.55
C PRO A 185 14.21 -0.79 -3.65
N LEU A 186 14.38 -1.56 -2.59
CA LEU A 186 13.41 -1.64 -1.49
C LEU A 186 13.51 -0.38 -0.63
N ILE A 187 12.35 0.05 -0.08
CA ILE A 187 12.26 1.32 0.64
C ILE A 187 12.85 1.28 2.05
N LEU A 188 12.82 0.13 2.71
CA LEU A 188 13.29 -0.03 4.08
C LEU A 188 14.22 -1.23 4.23
N SER A 189 15.28 -1.08 5.02
CA SER A 189 16.22 -2.16 5.35
C SER A 189 15.58 -3.35 6.08
N LEU A 190 14.53 -3.13 6.84
CA LEU A 190 13.79 -4.18 7.56
C LEU A 190 13.21 -5.26 6.63
N ILE A 191 12.95 -4.94 5.37
CA ILE A 191 12.46 -5.89 4.38
C ILE A 191 13.55 -6.94 4.07
N HIS A 192 14.81 -6.55 4.09
CA HIS A 192 15.95 -7.46 3.87
C HIS A 192 16.18 -8.42 5.04
N ILE A 193 15.73 -8.07 6.24
CA ILE A 193 15.93 -8.87 7.48
C ILE A 193 14.81 -9.89 7.68
N SER A 194 13.59 -9.58 7.25
CA SER A 194 12.41 -10.42 7.52
C SER A 194 12.14 -11.50 6.47
N GLU A 195 12.65 -11.36 5.25
CA GLU A 195 12.38 -12.32 4.17
C GLU A 195 13.05 -13.69 4.37
N PRO A 196 14.30 -13.82 4.83
CA PRO A 196 14.92 -15.14 5.08
C PRO A 196 14.17 -15.98 6.13
N THR A 197 13.58 -15.35 7.14
CA THR A 197 12.83 -16.04 8.18
C THR A 197 11.41 -16.43 7.78
N ARG A 198 10.90 -15.89 6.68
CA ARG A 198 9.56 -16.19 6.16
C ARG A 198 9.56 -17.46 5.30
N GLN A 199 10.70 -17.82 4.71
CA GLN A 199 10.86 -19.05 3.91
C GLN A 199 10.95 -20.31 4.79
N ASP A 200 11.33 -20.17 6.06
CA ASP A 200 11.46 -21.29 7.00
C ASP A 200 10.13 -21.69 7.69
N ARG A 201 8.99 -21.11 7.25
CA ARG A 201 7.67 -21.33 7.87
C ARG A 201 6.58 -21.82 6.92
N ILE A 202 6.95 -22.41 5.79
CA ILE A 202 6.01 -23.08 4.89
C ILE A 202 6.12 -24.59 5.01
#